data_a9cace7ab76e408c80afcf56802ec115
#
_entry.id   a9cace7ab76e408c80afcf56802ec115
#
_cell.length_a   1.000
_cell.length_b   1.000
_cell.length_c   1.000
_cell.angle_alpha   90.00
_cell.angle_beta   90.00
_cell.angle_gamma   90.00
#
_symmetry.space_group_name_H-M   'P 1'
#
loop_
_entity.id
_entity.type
_entity.pdbx_description
1 polymer ?
#
loop_
_entity_poly.entity_id
_entity_poly.type
_entity_poly.pdbx_seq_one_letter_code
_entity_poly.pdbx_strand_id
1 'polypeptide(L)'
;LINFEKQIYLYNLNEKGKPGFEVVNPIKIGNKNYLLNRGWVQFDKKNNKIINIVDESNIVGILKKQIKPNRFKPKNDILNNYWFTLNRDDIFKFTGKKFSPYVIYLSGNNELPKPKLITANISNNHKKYAMTWFSLAISILLLYLYFRKKNY
;
A
#
# COMPACT_ATOMS: atom_id res chain seq x y z
N LEU A 1 -12.85 13.15 14.80
CA LEU A 1 -12.30 14.33 14.12
C LEU A 1 -10.92 13.99 13.55
N ILE A 2 -10.70 14.38 12.30
CA ILE A 2 -9.44 14.16 11.57
C ILE A 2 -8.43 15.25 11.97
N ASN A 3 -7.19 14.84 12.24
CA ASN A 3 -6.12 15.80 12.49
C ASN A 3 -5.29 16.00 11.20
N PHE A 4 -5.44 17.17 10.58
CA PHE A 4 -4.73 17.55 9.37
C PHE A 4 -3.32 18.08 9.62
N GLU A 5 -3.03 18.63 10.81
CA GLU A 5 -1.70 19.16 11.16
C GLU A 5 -0.65 18.04 11.26
N LYS A 6 -1.09 16.86 11.67
CA LYS A 6 -0.24 15.66 11.80
C LYS A 6 -0.44 14.67 10.64
N GLN A 7 -0.73 15.19 9.45
CA GLN A 7 -0.83 14.40 8.24
C GLN A 7 0.51 13.76 7.87
N ILE A 8 0.47 12.48 7.51
CA ILE A 8 1.61 11.65 7.14
C ILE A 8 1.57 11.37 5.65
N TYR A 9 2.70 11.55 4.96
CA TYR A 9 2.87 11.18 3.55
C TYR A 9 3.68 9.90 3.43
N LEU A 10 3.00 8.77 3.28
CA LEU A 10 3.61 7.46 3.16
C LEU A 10 3.94 7.18 1.70
N TYR A 11 5.23 7.11 1.36
CA TYR A 11 5.68 6.81 0.00
C TYR A 11 5.18 5.45 -0.46
N ASN A 12 4.51 5.41 -1.60
CA ASN A 12 4.04 4.19 -2.23
C ASN A 12 3.85 4.39 -3.74
N LEU A 13 3.97 3.28 -4.47
CA LEU A 13 3.65 3.24 -5.89
C LEU A 13 2.15 3.00 -6.07
N ASN A 14 1.55 3.61 -7.09
CA ASN A 14 0.19 3.26 -7.48
C ASN A 14 0.16 1.92 -8.26
N GLU A 15 -1.03 1.49 -8.67
CA GLU A 15 -1.24 0.24 -9.44
C GLU A 15 -0.50 0.20 -10.78
N LYS A 16 -0.17 1.39 -11.35
CA LYS A 16 0.60 1.55 -12.59
C LYS A 16 2.09 1.75 -12.36
N GLY A 17 2.58 1.56 -11.13
CA GLY A 17 3.99 1.73 -10.76
C GLY A 17 4.45 3.19 -10.69
N LYS A 18 3.56 4.19 -10.72
CA LYS A 18 3.95 5.60 -10.59
C LYS A 18 4.23 5.95 -9.13
N PRO A 19 5.31 6.71 -8.83
CA PRO A 19 5.64 7.13 -7.46
C PRO A 19 4.68 8.19 -6.95
N GLY A 20 4.41 8.14 -5.65
CA GLY A 20 3.56 9.09 -4.96
C GLY A 20 3.43 8.79 -3.48
N PHE A 21 2.41 9.30 -2.83
CA PHE A 21 2.20 9.16 -1.41
C PHE A 21 0.77 8.70 -1.09
N GLU A 22 0.65 7.78 -0.15
CA GLU A 22 -0.60 7.57 0.56
C GLU A 22 -0.72 8.64 1.65
N VAL A 23 -1.86 9.32 1.68
CA VAL A 23 -2.15 10.39 2.64
C VAL A 23 -2.82 9.77 3.86
N VAL A 24 -2.12 9.82 5.00
CA VAL A 24 -2.57 9.18 6.24
C VAL A 24 -2.73 10.23 7.33
N ASN A 25 -3.92 10.33 7.89
CA ASN A 25 -4.23 11.27 8.96
C ASN A 25 -4.55 10.55 10.27
N PRO A 26 -4.11 11.09 11.42
CA PRO A 26 -4.65 10.69 12.71
C PRO A 26 -6.14 11.01 12.81
N ILE A 27 -6.93 10.07 13.30
CA ILE A 27 -8.36 10.27 13.59
C ILE A 27 -8.69 9.71 14.96
N LYS A 28 -9.55 10.41 15.69
CA LYS A 28 -10.09 9.95 16.97
C LYS A 28 -11.53 9.48 16.77
N ILE A 29 -11.80 8.21 17.13
CA ILE A 29 -13.12 7.59 17.09
C ILE A 29 -13.43 7.09 18.50
N GLY A 30 -14.41 7.68 19.16
CA GLY A 30 -14.65 7.45 20.58
C GLY A 30 -13.40 7.75 21.42
N ASN A 31 -12.96 6.79 22.20
CA ASN A 31 -11.76 6.91 23.05
C ASN A 31 -10.49 6.37 22.43
N LYS A 32 -10.50 5.95 21.15
CA LYS A 32 -9.36 5.33 20.48
C LYS A 32 -8.85 6.21 19.33
N ASN A 33 -7.51 6.22 19.17
CA ASN A 33 -6.88 6.86 18.02
C ASN A 33 -6.60 5.81 16.95
N TYR A 34 -6.93 6.16 15.71
CA TYR A 34 -6.68 5.36 14.52
C TYR A 34 -5.91 6.19 13.49
N LEU A 35 -5.28 5.51 12.54
CA LEU A 35 -4.76 6.11 11.33
C LEU A 35 -5.79 5.92 10.22
N LEU A 36 -6.16 6.99 9.54
CA LEU A 36 -7.04 7.00 8.38
C LEU A 36 -6.20 7.18 7.12
N ASN A 37 -6.10 6.16 6.30
CA ASN A 37 -5.53 6.24 4.96
C ASN A 37 -6.61 6.73 4.00
N ARG A 38 -6.44 7.95 3.50
CA ARG A 38 -7.41 8.62 2.64
C ARG A 38 -7.23 8.32 1.16
N GLY A 39 -6.11 7.71 0.79
CA GLY A 39 -5.81 7.36 -0.58
C GLY A 39 -4.46 7.87 -1.04
N TRP A 40 -4.21 7.76 -2.34
CA TRP A 40 -2.95 8.05 -2.99
C TRP A 40 -2.99 9.37 -3.75
N VAL A 41 -1.87 10.11 -3.69
CA VAL A 41 -1.61 11.32 -4.47
C VAL A 41 -0.30 11.19 -5.22
N GLN A 42 -0.20 11.80 -6.39
CA GLN A 42 1.03 11.86 -7.16
C GLN A 42 2.08 12.71 -6.44
N PHE A 43 3.34 12.45 -6.68
CA PHE A 43 4.48 13.05 -5.99
C PHE A 43 4.46 14.58 -6.01
N ASP A 44 4.17 15.19 -7.14
CA ASP A 44 4.09 16.64 -7.37
C ASP A 44 2.90 17.31 -6.68
N LYS A 45 1.87 16.54 -6.30
CA LYS A 45 0.65 17.02 -5.65
C LYS A 45 0.68 16.92 -4.13
N LYS A 46 1.82 16.58 -3.52
CA LYS A 46 1.97 16.43 -2.07
C LYS A 46 1.43 17.63 -1.27
N ASN A 47 1.66 18.86 -1.74
CA ASN A 47 1.31 20.10 -1.04
C ASN A 47 0.02 20.75 -1.55
N ASN A 48 -0.80 20.04 -2.32
CA ASN A 48 -2.06 20.60 -2.82
C ASN A 48 -3.08 20.73 -1.70
N LYS A 49 -3.65 21.95 -1.53
CA LYS A 49 -4.67 22.25 -0.50
C LYS A 49 -5.93 21.38 -0.62
N ILE A 50 -6.28 20.92 -1.82
CA ILE A 50 -7.43 20.03 -2.07
C ILE A 50 -7.34 18.72 -1.28
N ILE A 51 -6.12 18.28 -0.94
CA ILE A 51 -5.89 17.08 -0.12
C ILE A 51 -6.55 17.18 1.26
N ASN A 52 -6.80 18.37 1.75
CA ASN A 52 -7.36 18.62 3.09
C ASN A 52 -8.89 18.69 3.14
N ILE A 53 -9.56 18.54 2.00
CA ILE A 53 -11.03 18.57 1.94
C ILE A 53 -11.55 17.14 2.17
N VAL A 54 -12.28 16.94 3.26
CA VAL A 54 -12.93 15.66 3.61
C VAL A 54 -14.28 15.96 4.21
N ASP A 55 -15.30 15.26 3.72
CA ASP A 55 -16.59 15.20 4.41
C ASP A 55 -16.46 14.25 5.61
N GLU A 56 -16.36 14.80 6.81
CA GLU A 56 -16.22 14.03 8.06
C GLU A 56 -17.53 13.36 8.51
N SER A 57 -18.68 13.75 7.93
CA SER A 57 -19.98 13.24 8.34
C SER A 57 -20.23 11.79 7.93
N ASN A 58 -19.58 11.34 6.84
CA ASN A 58 -19.76 10.01 6.28
C ASN A 58 -18.43 9.34 5.92
N ILE A 59 -17.63 9.01 6.94
CA ILE A 59 -16.39 8.25 6.73
C ILE A 59 -16.71 6.75 6.67
N VAL A 60 -16.75 6.22 5.47
CA VAL A 60 -16.85 4.77 5.23
C VAL A 60 -15.46 4.25 4.86
N GLY A 61 -15.03 3.18 5.50
CA GLY A 61 -13.70 2.63 5.24
C GLY A 61 -13.55 1.18 5.66
N ILE A 62 -12.49 0.55 5.17
CA ILE A 62 -12.10 -0.81 5.49
C ILE A 62 -11.01 -0.80 6.55
N LEU A 63 -11.23 -1.54 7.64
CA LEU A 63 -10.26 -1.71 8.71
C LEU A 63 -9.27 -2.81 8.36
N LYS A 64 -7.98 -2.46 8.31
CA LYS A 64 -6.91 -3.41 8.01
C LYS A 64 -5.85 -3.39 9.11
N LYS A 65 -5.44 -4.58 9.56
CA LYS A 65 -4.35 -4.69 10.52
C LYS A 65 -3.04 -4.23 9.88
N GLN A 66 -2.33 -3.36 10.59
CA GLN A 66 -1.01 -2.88 10.16
C GLN A 66 -0.01 -4.03 10.13
N ILE A 67 0.69 -4.17 9.02
CA ILE A 67 1.76 -5.15 8.86
C ILE A 67 3.03 -4.59 9.50
N LYS A 68 3.78 -5.44 10.20
CA LYS A 68 5.08 -5.04 10.74
C LYS A 68 5.98 -4.53 9.61
N PRO A 69 6.76 -3.45 9.86
CA PRO A 69 7.68 -2.93 8.84
C PRO A 69 8.66 -4.00 8.38
N ASN A 70 8.91 -4.04 7.07
CA ASN A 70 9.95 -4.91 6.53
C ASN A 70 11.33 -4.34 6.90
N ARG A 71 12.26 -5.22 7.30
CA ARG A 71 13.65 -4.88 7.67
C ARG A 71 14.40 -4.12 6.56
N PHE A 72 14.03 -4.32 5.30
CA PHE A 72 14.70 -3.72 4.13
C PHE A 72 14.15 -2.35 3.72
N LYS A 73 13.11 -1.85 4.38
CA LYS A 73 12.60 -0.51 4.06
C LYS A 73 13.50 0.58 4.64
N PRO A 74 13.68 1.71 3.91
CA PRO A 74 14.42 2.86 4.43
C PRO A 74 13.82 3.40 5.73
N LYS A 75 14.63 4.12 6.50
CA LYS A 75 14.16 4.85 7.68
C LYS A 75 13.25 6.01 7.26
N ASN A 76 12.26 6.32 8.10
CA ASN A 76 11.40 7.48 7.88
C ASN A 76 12.16 8.79 8.09
N ASP A 77 11.93 9.77 7.22
CA ASP A 77 12.35 11.16 7.42
C ASP A 77 11.16 11.96 8.00
N ILE A 78 11.11 11.98 9.32
CA ILE A 78 10.00 12.60 10.07
C ILE A 78 10.01 14.12 9.88
N LEU A 79 11.19 14.75 9.77
CA LEU A 79 11.34 16.20 9.63
C LEU A 79 10.74 16.71 8.32
N ASN A 80 11.02 16.02 7.22
CA ASN A 80 10.50 16.36 5.89
C ASN A 80 9.14 15.70 5.59
N ASN A 81 8.57 15.02 6.58
CA ASN A 81 7.32 14.29 6.44
C ASN A 81 7.35 13.32 5.23
N TYR A 82 8.42 12.52 5.15
CA TYR A 82 8.63 11.52 4.11
C TYR A 82 8.73 10.14 4.75
N TRP A 83 7.68 9.35 4.62
CA TRP A 83 7.53 8.09 5.33
C TRP A 83 7.62 6.91 4.37
N PHE A 84 8.31 5.86 4.81
CA PHE A 84 8.38 4.57 4.11
C PHE A 84 7.60 3.47 4.84
N THR A 85 7.35 3.67 6.13
CA THR A 85 6.62 2.73 6.99
C THR A 85 5.80 3.47 8.04
N LEU A 86 4.66 2.89 8.40
CA LEU A 86 3.87 3.35 9.55
C LEU A 86 4.32 2.60 10.81
N ASN A 87 5.54 2.88 11.26
CA ASN A 87 6.07 2.25 12.47
C ASN A 87 5.56 3.00 13.72
N ARG A 88 5.28 2.27 14.79
CA ARG A 88 4.62 2.80 15.99
C ARG A 88 5.46 3.85 16.72
N ASP A 89 6.76 3.64 16.80
CA ASP A 89 7.66 4.53 17.52
C ASP A 89 7.81 5.87 16.83
N ASP A 90 7.92 5.84 15.50
CA ASP A 90 8.01 7.06 14.69
C ASP A 90 6.67 7.82 14.69
N ILE A 91 5.54 7.10 14.62
CA ILE A 91 4.21 7.72 14.74
C ILE A 91 4.05 8.38 16.11
N PHE A 92 4.50 7.72 17.18
CA PHE A 92 4.46 8.31 18.52
C PHE A 92 5.33 9.55 18.63
N LYS A 93 6.57 9.52 18.11
CA LYS A 93 7.46 10.68 18.06
C LYS A 93 6.83 11.87 17.31
N PHE A 94 6.17 11.60 16.20
CA PHE A 94 5.56 12.63 15.35
C PHE A 94 4.27 13.21 15.93
N THR A 95 3.42 12.37 16.53
CA THR A 95 2.06 12.76 16.94
C THR A 95 1.90 12.95 18.44
N GLY A 96 2.82 12.38 19.26
CA GLY A 96 2.71 12.32 20.72
C GLY A 96 1.63 11.35 21.23
N LYS A 97 1.03 10.54 20.36
CA LYS A 97 -0.11 9.66 20.71
C LYS A 97 0.11 8.22 20.31
N LYS A 98 -0.51 7.30 21.05
CA LYS A 98 -0.56 5.87 20.71
C LYS A 98 -1.78 5.60 19.84
N PHE A 99 -1.61 4.75 18.84
CA PHE A 99 -2.64 4.38 17.88
C PHE A 99 -2.99 2.89 17.93
N SER A 100 -4.20 2.57 17.50
CA SER A 100 -4.64 1.20 17.25
C SER A 100 -3.71 0.51 16.24
N PRO A 101 -3.53 -0.83 16.34
CA PRO A 101 -2.79 -1.59 15.32
C PRO A 101 -3.52 -1.69 13.98
N TYR A 102 -4.68 -1.10 13.87
CA TYR A 102 -5.49 -1.10 12.67
C TYR A 102 -5.46 0.27 11.99
N VAL A 103 -5.36 0.26 10.67
CA VAL A 103 -5.47 1.43 9.80
C VAL A 103 -6.81 1.36 9.08
N ILE A 104 -7.52 2.46 9.05
CA ILE A 104 -8.77 2.61 8.30
C ILE A 104 -8.41 3.08 6.90
N TYR A 105 -8.81 2.35 5.88
CA TYR A 105 -8.67 2.76 4.49
C TYR A 105 -9.99 3.33 4.01
N LEU A 106 -10.01 4.61 3.66
CA LEU A 106 -11.19 5.30 3.20
C LEU A 106 -11.72 4.64 1.92
N SER A 107 -13.01 4.37 1.89
CA SER A 107 -13.73 3.93 0.69
C SER A 107 -14.49 5.12 0.12
N GLY A 108 -14.48 5.27 -1.20
CA GLY A 108 -15.21 6.33 -1.87
C GLY A 108 -14.63 6.65 -3.26
N ASN A 109 -15.26 7.57 -3.95
CA ASN A 109 -14.84 8.05 -5.28
C ASN A 109 -14.25 9.46 -5.23
N ASN A 110 -13.47 9.76 -4.20
CA ASN A 110 -12.80 11.07 -4.11
C ASN A 110 -11.76 11.21 -5.21
N GLU A 111 -11.70 12.37 -5.84
CA GLU A 111 -10.71 12.64 -6.89
C GLU A 111 -9.29 12.74 -6.33
N LEU A 112 -9.12 13.37 -5.15
CA LEU A 112 -7.84 13.53 -4.46
C LEU A 112 -8.04 13.61 -2.94
N PRO A 113 -7.35 12.81 -2.15
CA PRO A 113 -6.52 11.66 -2.54
C PRO A 113 -7.37 10.56 -3.17
N LYS A 114 -6.86 9.85 -4.15
CA LYS A 114 -7.57 8.74 -4.78
C LYS A 114 -7.59 7.53 -3.85
N PRO A 115 -8.77 7.09 -3.34
CA PRO A 115 -8.85 5.96 -2.46
C PRO A 115 -8.29 4.70 -3.11
N LYS A 116 -7.58 3.89 -2.31
CA LYS A 116 -7.07 2.61 -2.77
C LYS A 116 -8.20 1.58 -2.72
N LEU A 117 -8.51 1.00 -3.85
CA LEU A 117 -9.43 -0.14 -3.90
C LEU A 117 -8.75 -1.32 -3.19
N ILE A 118 -9.22 -1.63 -1.99
CA ILE A 118 -8.82 -2.84 -1.27
C ILE A 118 -9.73 -3.96 -1.75
N THR A 119 -9.46 -4.45 -2.94
CA THR A 119 -10.06 -5.67 -3.45
C THR A 119 -9.11 -6.83 -3.18
N ALA A 120 -9.64 -8.00 -2.90
CA ALA A 120 -8.88 -9.25 -2.91
C ALA A 120 -8.56 -9.63 -4.37
N ASN A 121 -7.90 -8.72 -5.11
CA ASN A 121 -7.47 -8.99 -6.48
C ASN A 121 -6.26 -9.91 -6.43
N ILE A 122 -6.53 -11.19 -6.21
CA ILE A 122 -5.53 -12.25 -6.31
C ILE A 122 -5.26 -12.40 -7.81
N SER A 123 -4.09 -11.92 -8.23
CA SER A 123 -3.63 -12.09 -9.61
C SER A 123 -3.62 -13.57 -9.96
N ASN A 124 -4.58 -13.99 -10.78
CA ASN A 124 -4.68 -15.37 -11.23
C ASN A 124 -3.69 -15.62 -12.40
N ASN A 125 -2.45 -15.91 -12.05
CA ASN A 125 -1.38 -16.21 -13.01
C ASN A 125 -1.26 -17.69 -13.32
N HIS A 126 -2.23 -18.53 -12.93
CA HIS A 126 -2.14 -19.99 -13.11
C HIS A 126 -1.88 -20.42 -14.55
N LYS A 127 -2.49 -19.73 -15.54
CA LYS A 127 -2.21 -20.01 -16.96
C LYS A 127 -0.75 -19.78 -17.34
N LYS A 128 -0.13 -18.69 -16.87
CA LYS A 128 1.29 -18.40 -17.14
C LYS A 128 2.19 -19.47 -16.53
N TYR A 129 1.93 -19.84 -15.28
CA TYR A 129 2.69 -20.92 -14.63
C TYR A 129 2.50 -22.27 -15.34
N ALA A 130 1.28 -22.62 -15.71
CA ALA A 130 1.02 -23.85 -16.46
C ALA A 130 1.80 -23.87 -17.79
N MET A 131 1.77 -22.78 -18.56
CA MET A 131 2.53 -22.69 -19.82
C MET A 131 4.03 -22.85 -19.61
N THR A 132 4.62 -22.26 -18.57
CA THR A 132 6.06 -22.45 -18.30
C THR A 132 6.40 -23.89 -17.94
N TRP A 133 5.60 -24.55 -17.11
CA TRP A 133 5.82 -25.96 -16.75
C TRP A 133 5.65 -26.90 -17.93
N PHE A 134 4.62 -26.71 -18.77
CA PHE A 134 4.45 -27.52 -19.99
C PHE A 134 5.57 -27.29 -20.99
N SER A 135 6.03 -26.06 -21.20
CA SER A 135 7.16 -25.78 -22.08
C SER A 135 8.44 -26.47 -21.62
N LEU A 136 8.70 -26.47 -20.32
CA LEU A 136 9.85 -27.14 -19.72
C LEU A 136 9.76 -28.67 -19.92
N ALA A 137 8.60 -29.26 -19.65
CA ALA A 137 8.36 -30.67 -19.82
C ALA A 137 8.59 -31.12 -21.29
N ILE A 138 8.05 -30.37 -22.26
CA ILE A 138 8.25 -30.62 -23.69
C ILE A 138 9.73 -30.49 -24.06
N SER A 139 10.44 -29.50 -23.56
CA SER A 139 11.88 -29.32 -23.85
C SER A 139 12.71 -30.51 -23.34
N ILE A 140 12.43 -30.98 -22.13
CA ILE A 140 13.10 -32.15 -21.55
C ILE A 140 12.80 -33.41 -22.39
N LEU A 141 11.54 -33.60 -22.81
CA LEU A 141 11.15 -34.76 -23.64
C LEU A 141 11.88 -34.73 -24.98
N LEU A 142 11.94 -33.58 -25.65
CA LEU A 142 12.65 -33.43 -26.92
C LEU A 142 14.14 -33.72 -26.79
N LEU A 143 14.78 -33.20 -25.74
CA LEU A 143 16.18 -33.51 -25.45
C LEU A 143 16.41 -35.01 -25.21
N TYR A 144 15.54 -35.64 -24.44
CA TYR A 144 15.61 -37.08 -24.19
C TYR A 144 15.50 -37.88 -25.49
N LEU A 145 14.52 -37.58 -26.36
CA LEU A 145 14.34 -38.24 -27.64
C LEU A 145 15.52 -38.03 -28.59
N TYR A 146 16.09 -36.81 -28.62
CA TYR A 146 17.27 -36.48 -29.40
C TYR A 146 18.49 -37.35 -29.00
N PHE A 147 18.80 -37.39 -27.68
CA PHE A 147 19.94 -38.18 -27.19
C PHE A 147 19.73 -39.70 -27.35
N ARG A 148 18.50 -40.15 -27.15
CA ARG A 148 18.16 -41.56 -27.40
C ARG A 148 18.42 -41.96 -28.85
N LYS A 149 18.00 -41.11 -29.81
CA LYS A 149 18.22 -41.36 -31.25
C LYS A 149 19.70 -41.32 -31.64
N LYS A 150 20.50 -40.50 -30.98
CA LYS A 150 21.93 -40.35 -31.26
C LYS A 150 22.77 -41.54 -30.74
N ASN A 151 22.30 -42.18 -29.69
CA ASN A 151 23.01 -43.30 -29.04
C ASN A 151 22.55 -44.68 -29.52
N TYR A 152 21.63 -44.72 -30.47
CA TYR A 152 21.24 -45.88 -31.27
C TYR A 152 21.65 -45.68 -32.73
#